data_58a325dc432dc68d13c84040549036eb
#
_entry.id   58a325dc432dc68d13c84040549036eb
#
_cell.length_a   1.000
_cell.length_b   1.000
_cell.length_c   1.000
_cell.angle_alpha   90.00
_cell.angle_beta   90.00
_cell.angle_gamma   90.00
#
_symmetry.space_group_name_H-M   'P 1'
#
loop_
_entity.id
_entity.type
_entity.pdbx_description
1 polymer ?
#
loop_
_entity_poly.entity_id
_entity_poly.type
_entity_poly.pdbx_seq_one_letter_code
_entity_poly.pdbx_strand_id
1 'polypeptide(L)'
;PMRYSLVPKAERGVYIQPIFFWSLPVLTHLDSQGRATMVDVSDKALTIREAVAEARVRMRPETLQMIVQGEHPKGDVFAVARIAGIQAAKKTSDLIPLCHPLMLTSVKVELQSEGNDCVRITARCKLSGQTGVEMEALTAASVAALTIYDMCKAVDRGMTIEGVRLLEKVGGKSGHFI
;
A
#
# COMPACT_ATOMS: atom_id res chain seq x y z
N PRO A 1 14.81 30.19 25.07
CA PRO A 1 13.95 31.33 25.29
C PRO A 1 13.04 31.52 24.05
N MET A 2 11.79 31.23 24.28
CA MET A 2 10.73 31.36 23.26
C MET A 2 10.44 32.86 23.04
N ARG A 3 10.46 33.29 21.79
CA ARG A 3 9.98 34.62 21.41
C ARG A 3 8.49 34.54 21.16
N TYR A 4 7.69 35.20 21.99
CA TYR A 4 6.28 35.46 21.75
C TYR A 4 6.15 36.67 20.84
N SER A 5 5.52 36.55 19.67
CA SER A 5 5.08 37.68 18.88
C SER A 5 3.75 38.18 19.45
N LEU A 6 3.73 39.46 19.81
CA LEU A 6 2.54 40.17 20.30
C LEU A 6 1.48 40.28 19.20
N VAL A 7 0.28 39.77 19.46
CA VAL A 7 -0.93 40.00 18.66
C VAL A 7 -1.67 41.19 19.27
N PRO A 8 -2.19 42.17 18.51
CA PRO A 8 -2.86 43.36 19.05
C PRO A 8 -4.19 42.99 19.70
N LYS A 9 -4.49 43.66 20.82
CA LYS A 9 -5.71 43.60 21.61
C LYS A 9 -6.90 44.07 20.80
N ALA A 10 -7.86 43.24 20.47
CA ALA A 10 -9.17 43.61 20.00
C ALA A 10 -10.19 43.37 21.10
N GLU A 11 -10.83 44.44 21.53
CA GLU A 11 -11.95 44.43 22.46
C GLU A 11 -13.15 43.77 21.81
N ARG A 12 -13.67 42.74 22.40
CA ARG A 12 -15.03 42.21 22.60
C ARG A 12 -14.96 40.71 22.81
N GLY A 13 -15.46 40.26 23.95
CA GLY A 13 -15.38 38.92 24.50
C GLY A 13 -15.78 37.78 23.52
N VAL A 14 -14.79 37.21 22.87
CA VAL A 14 -14.90 35.92 22.23
C VAL A 14 -14.12 34.98 23.14
N TYR A 15 -14.84 34.11 23.85
CA TYR A 15 -14.24 32.95 24.51
C TYR A 15 -13.63 32.08 23.42
N ILE A 16 -12.33 32.21 23.19
CA ILE A 16 -11.59 31.27 22.38
C ILE A 16 -11.45 30.00 23.22
N GLN A 17 -12.21 28.97 22.90
CA GLN A 17 -11.97 27.64 23.45
C GLN A 17 -10.52 27.26 23.16
N PRO A 18 -9.79 26.61 24.11
CA PRO A 18 -8.45 26.15 23.86
C PRO A 18 -8.51 25.18 22.68
N ILE A 19 -7.84 25.55 21.57
CA ILE A 19 -7.59 24.64 20.48
C ILE A 19 -6.77 23.51 21.10
N PHE A 20 -7.38 22.35 21.28
CA PHE A 20 -6.65 21.12 21.59
C PHE A 20 -5.62 20.94 20.49
N PHE A 21 -4.35 21.22 20.81
CA PHE A 21 -3.24 20.77 19.99
C PHE A 21 -3.29 19.23 20.03
N TRP A 22 -3.89 18.65 19.02
CA TRP A 22 -3.62 17.27 18.69
C TRP A 22 -2.12 17.20 18.48
N SER A 23 -1.43 16.44 19.30
CA SER A 23 -0.01 16.15 19.06
C SER A 23 0.08 15.55 17.66
N LEU A 24 0.56 16.33 16.70
CA LEU A 24 0.79 15.84 15.36
C LEU A 24 1.70 14.61 15.49
N PRO A 25 1.35 13.49 14.84
CA PRO A 25 2.21 12.32 14.87
C PRO A 25 3.60 12.74 14.37
N VAL A 26 4.64 12.34 15.09
CA VAL A 26 6.03 12.63 14.70
C VAL A 26 6.26 12.02 13.32
N LEU A 27 6.47 12.88 12.32
CA LEU A 27 6.80 12.45 10.98
C LEU A 27 8.23 11.89 10.97
N THR A 28 8.36 10.57 10.90
CA THR A 28 9.63 9.86 11.02
C THR A 28 10.52 9.92 9.77
N HIS A 29 9.98 10.44 8.66
CA HIS A 29 10.70 10.55 7.38
C HIS A 29 11.25 11.96 7.09
N LEU A 30 11.46 12.77 8.14
CA LEU A 30 12.07 14.10 8.04
C LEU A 30 13.33 14.17 8.89
N ASP A 31 14.36 14.82 8.34
CA ASP A 31 15.58 15.17 9.09
C ASP A 31 15.33 16.40 9.99
N SER A 32 16.37 16.81 10.74
CA SER A 32 16.31 17.98 11.64
C SER A 32 16.06 19.32 10.91
N GLN A 33 16.18 19.35 9.58
CA GLN A 33 15.92 20.50 8.72
C GLN A 33 14.59 20.40 7.97
N GLY A 34 13.77 19.38 8.26
CA GLY A 34 12.46 19.15 7.61
C GLY A 34 12.56 18.56 6.20
N ARG A 35 13.70 18.01 5.80
CA ARG A 35 13.89 17.38 4.49
C ARG A 35 13.57 15.89 4.56
N ALA A 36 13.05 15.34 3.46
CA ALA A 36 12.76 13.92 3.35
C ALA A 36 14.03 13.07 3.55
N THR A 37 13.94 12.06 4.41
CA THR A 37 15.00 11.10 4.69
C THR A 37 14.45 9.70 4.90
N MET A 38 15.21 8.69 4.52
CA MET A 38 14.89 7.31 4.86
C MET A 38 15.13 7.11 6.37
N VAL A 39 14.17 6.49 7.05
CA VAL A 39 14.24 6.27 8.51
C VAL A 39 15.40 5.34 8.85
N ASP A 40 16.25 5.72 9.81
CA ASP A 40 17.23 4.81 10.38
C ASP A 40 16.51 3.76 11.26
N VAL A 41 16.74 2.50 10.94
CA VAL A 41 16.15 1.35 11.63
C VAL A 41 17.18 0.50 12.36
N SER A 42 18.46 0.92 12.40
CA SER A 42 19.58 0.15 12.93
C SER A 42 19.37 -0.34 14.36
N ASP A 43 18.75 0.49 15.20
CA ASP A 43 18.50 0.18 16.62
C ASP A 43 17.20 -0.59 16.88
N LYS A 44 16.44 -0.92 15.82
CA LYS A 44 15.19 -1.67 15.98
C LYS A 44 15.44 -3.17 16.03
N ALA A 45 14.73 -3.85 16.94
CA ALA A 45 14.81 -5.30 17.05
C ALA A 45 14.30 -5.99 15.77
N LEU A 46 14.94 -7.10 15.43
CA LEU A 46 14.44 -8.02 14.41
C LEU A 46 13.19 -8.70 14.93
N THR A 47 12.08 -8.52 14.24
CA THR A 47 10.80 -9.14 14.56
C THR A 47 10.12 -9.66 13.30
N ILE A 48 9.20 -10.61 13.48
CA ILE A 48 8.36 -11.04 12.37
C ILE A 48 7.46 -9.87 11.94
N ARG A 49 7.46 -9.59 10.64
CA ARG A 49 6.63 -8.59 10.00
C ARG A 49 5.77 -9.26 8.95
N GLU A 50 4.51 -8.96 8.97
CA GLU A 50 3.56 -9.44 7.99
C GLU A 50 2.61 -8.31 7.62
N ALA A 51 2.24 -8.22 6.34
CA ALA A 51 1.25 -7.29 5.87
C ALA A 51 0.38 -7.94 4.79
N VAL A 52 -0.88 -7.58 4.77
CA VAL A 52 -1.87 -7.99 3.77
C VAL A 52 -2.47 -6.74 3.17
N ALA A 53 -2.44 -6.66 1.85
CA ALA A 53 -3.08 -5.60 1.09
C ALA A 53 -4.05 -6.21 0.07
N GLU A 54 -5.02 -5.42 -0.37
CA GLU A 54 -5.90 -5.79 -1.46
C GLU A 54 -5.96 -4.71 -2.54
N ALA A 55 -6.41 -5.12 -3.71
CA ALA A 55 -6.85 -4.28 -4.81
C ALA A 55 -8.02 -4.96 -5.51
N ARG A 56 -8.82 -4.19 -6.23
CA ARG A 56 -9.90 -4.70 -7.08
C ARG A 56 -9.74 -4.16 -8.49
N VAL A 57 -10.09 -5.01 -9.46
CA VAL A 57 -10.19 -4.60 -10.87
C VAL A 57 -11.63 -4.86 -11.30
N ARG A 58 -12.36 -3.79 -11.52
CA ARG A 58 -13.73 -3.84 -12.02
C ARG A 58 -13.70 -3.82 -13.54
N MET A 59 -14.52 -4.67 -14.14
CA MET A 59 -14.52 -4.92 -15.59
C MET A 59 -15.93 -5.31 -16.07
N ARG A 60 -16.10 -5.44 -17.37
CA ARG A 60 -17.35 -5.99 -17.90
C ARG A 60 -17.48 -7.49 -17.59
N PRO A 61 -18.70 -8.00 -17.36
CA PRO A 61 -18.93 -9.41 -17.08
C PRO A 61 -18.31 -10.37 -18.10
N GLU A 62 -18.38 -10.01 -19.38
CA GLU A 62 -17.80 -10.81 -20.48
C GLU A 62 -16.29 -10.90 -20.38
N THR A 63 -15.63 -9.81 -19.93
CA THR A 63 -14.18 -9.79 -19.72
C THR A 63 -13.79 -10.74 -18.59
N LEU A 64 -14.49 -10.69 -17.46
CA LEU A 64 -14.25 -11.60 -16.36
C LEU A 64 -14.48 -13.06 -16.74
N GLN A 65 -15.58 -13.33 -17.46
CA GLN A 65 -15.88 -14.68 -17.92
C GLN A 65 -14.76 -15.25 -18.80
N MET A 66 -14.25 -14.47 -19.75
CA MET A 66 -13.14 -14.86 -20.61
C MET A 66 -11.86 -15.18 -19.82
N ILE A 67 -11.56 -14.40 -18.77
CA ILE A 67 -10.41 -14.66 -17.87
C ILE A 67 -10.60 -15.98 -17.13
N VAL A 68 -11.77 -16.18 -16.52
CA VAL A 68 -12.05 -17.37 -15.69
C VAL A 68 -12.10 -18.65 -16.52
N GLN A 69 -12.58 -18.58 -17.76
CA GLN A 69 -12.63 -19.71 -18.68
C GLN A 69 -11.27 -20.04 -19.31
N GLY A 70 -10.26 -19.18 -19.10
CA GLY A 70 -8.93 -19.36 -19.70
C GLY A 70 -8.90 -19.12 -21.22
N GLU A 71 -9.88 -18.44 -21.77
CA GLU A 71 -10.04 -18.18 -23.20
C GLU A 71 -9.35 -16.87 -23.65
N HIS A 72 -8.60 -16.23 -22.75
CA HIS A 72 -7.95 -14.97 -23.08
C HIS A 72 -6.79 -15.20 -24.08
N PRO A 73 -6.75 -14.45 -25.22
CA PRO A 73 -5.74 -14.67 -26.28
C PRO A 73 -4.28 -14.53 -25.83
N LYS A 74 -4.01 -13.77 -24.77
CA LYS A 74 -2.67 -13.59 -24.18
C LYS A 74 -2.31 -14.66 -23.13
N GLY A 75 -3.14 -15.68 -22.93
CA GLY A 75 -2.93 -16.77 -21.98
C GLY A 75 -3.52 -16.52 -20.60
N ASP A 76 -3.01 -17.20 -19.58
CA ASP A 76 -3.53 -17.16 -18.21
C ASP A 76 -3.27 -15.82 -17.52
N VAL A 77 -4.29 -14.97 -17.50
CA VAL A 77 -4.24 -13.63 -16.91
C VAL A 77 -3.92 -13.68 -15.41
N PHE A 78 -4.49 -14.63 -14.67
CA PHE A 78 -4.26 -14.74 -13.23
C PHE A 78 -2.84 -15.20 -12.92
N ALA A 79 -2.29 -16.14 -13.68
CA ALA A 79 -0.92 -16.60 -13.50
C ALA A 79 0.10 -15.46 -13.74
N VAL A 80 -0.08 -14.72 -14.85
CA VAL A 80 0.82 -13.59 -15.18
C VAL A 80 0.71 -12.49 -14.14
N ALA A 81 -0.48 -12.10 -13.73
CA ALA A 81 -0.69 -11.06 -12.73
C ALA A 81 -0.11 -11.48 -11.36
N ARG A 82 -0.24 -12.74 -10.97
CA ARG A 82 0.37 -13.29 -9.75
C ARG A 82 1.88 -13.15 -9.75
N ILE A 83 2.54 -13.56 -10.83
CA ILE A 83 4.00 -13.46 -10.96
C ILE A 83 4.45 -12.00 -10.94
N ALA A 84 3.74 -11.12 -11.66
CA ALA A 84 4.03 -9.69 -11.67
C ALA A 84 3.94 -9.06 -10.28
N GLY A 85 2.90 -9.39 -9.50
CA GLY A 85 2.76 -8.94 -8.12
C GLY A 85 3.89 -9.43 -7.20
N ILE A 86 4.29 -10.71 -7.33
CA ILE A 86 5.41 -11.27 -6.56
C ILE A 86 6.73 -10.55 -6.91
N GLN A 87 6.97 -10.28 -8.19
CA GLN A 87 8.16 -9.53 -8.61
C GLN A 87 8.15 -8.10 -8.12
N ALA A 88 6.98 -7.43 -8.16
CA ALA A 88 6.82 -6.06 -7.71
C ALA A 88 7.10 -5.90 -6.21
N ALA A 89 6.64 -6.83 -5.35
CA ALA A 89 6.99 -6.84 -3.94
C ALA A 89 8.50 -6.81 -3.71
N LYS A 90 9.26 -7.58 -4.50
CA LYS A 90 10.73 -7.65 -4.39
C LYS A 90 11.45 -6.41 -4.91
N LYS A 91 10.76 -5.54 -5.63
CA LYS A 91 11.29 -4.32 -6.24
C LYS A 91 10.69 -3.04 -5.64
N THR A 92 10.04 -3.14 -4.50
CA THR A 92 9.37 -1.99 -3.87
C THR A 92 10.34 -0.83 -3.62
N SER A 93 11.54 -1.11 -3.10
CA SER A 93 12.56 -0.06 -2.87
C SER A 93 13.07 0.61 -4.15
N ASP A 94 12.97 -0.05 -5.31
CA ASP A 94 13.33 0.55 -6.60
C ASP A 94 12.25 1.53 -7.09
N LEU A 95 11.02 1.39 -6.61
CA LEU A 95 9.84 2.16 -7.03
C LEU A 95 9.47 3.26 -6.04
N ILE A 96 9.65 3.02 -4.74
CA ILE A 96 9.26 3.92 -3.66
C ILE A 96 10.51 4.47 -2.99
N PRO A 97 10.83 5.76 -3.17
CA PRO A 97 12.16 6.32 -2.90
C PRO A 97 12.68 6.15 -1.46
N LEU A 98 11.78 6.17 -0.47
CA LEU A 98 12.18 6.11 0.95
C LEU A 98 11.96 4.73 1.57
N CYS A 99 11.65 3.70 0.77
CA CYS A 99 11.54 2.33 1.24
C CYS A 99 12.92 1.67 1.35
N HIS A 100 13.12 0.88 2.40
CA HIS A 100 14.30 0.06 2.57
C HIS A 100 14.30 -1.13 1.60
N PRO A 101 15.45 -1.56 1.08
CA PRO A 101 15.55 -2.83 0.39
C PRO A 101 15.39 -3.99 1.40
N LEU A 102 14.35 -4.82 1.21
CA LEU A 102 13.99 -5.84 2.19
C LEU A 102 14.15 -7.24 1.63
N MET A 103 14.67 -8.15 2.46
CA MET A 103 14.77 -9.58 2.19
C MET A 103 13.47 -10.29 2.58
N LEU A 104 12.50 -10.30 1.65
CA LEU A 104 11.21 -10.97 1.88
C LEU A 104 11.40 -12.49 1.98
N THR A 105 10.81 -13.10 3.02
CA THR A 105 10.80 -14.54 3.21
C THR A 105 9.59 -15.22 2.57
N SER A 106 8.52 -14.50 2.37
CA SER A 106 7.30 -14.99 1.70
C SER A 106 6.56 -13.86 1.01
N VAL A 107 6.11 -14.14 -0.21
CA VAL A 107 5.15 -13.30 -0.95
C VAL A 107 4.09 -14.22 -1.54
N LYS A 108 2.82 -13.98 -1.20
CA LYS A 108 1.66 -14.67 -1.78
C LYS A 108 0.76 -13.65 -2.43
N VAL A 109 0.34 -13.92 -3.66
CA VAL A 109 -0.63 -13.11 -4.39
C VAL A 109 -1.75 -14.01 -4.85
N GLU A 110 -2.96 -13.76 -4.37
CA GLU A 110 -4.17 -14.51 -4.69
C GLU A 110 -5.08 -13.62 -5.52
N LEU A 111 -5.67 -14.21 -6.56
CA LEU A 111 -6.62 -13.55 -7.43
C LEU A 111 -7.88 -14.39 -7.48
N GLN A 112 -9.02 -13.75 -7.25
CA GLN A 112 -10.33 -14.40 -7.19
C GLN A 112 -11.37 -13.53 -7.89
N SER A 113 -12.30 -14.15 -8.60
CA SER A 113 -13.48 -13.46 -9.08
C SER A 113 -14.38 -13.09 -7.89
N GLU A 114 -14.89 -11.85 -7.89
CA GLU A 114 -15.85 -11.33 -6.91
C GLU A 114 -17.09 -10.83 -7.67
N GLY A 115 -18.20 -11.51 -7.49
CA GLY A 115 -19.38 -11.28 -8.32
C GLY A 115 -19.16 -11.71 -9.77
N ASN A 116 -19.73 -10.94 -10.71
CA ASN A 116 -19.65 -11.22 -12.15
C ASN A 116 -18.82 -10.17 -12.93
N ASP A 117 -18.28 -9.16 -12.26
CA ASP A 117 -17.66 -8.00 -12.89
C ASP A 117 -16.36 -7.53 -12.19
N CYS A 118 -15.82 -8.30 -11.25
CA CYS A 118 -14.69 -7.86 -10.45
C CYS A 118 -13.69 -9.00 -10.22
N VAL A 119 -12.40 -8.66 -10.27
CA VAL A 119 -11.31 -9.48 -9.73
C VAL A 119 -10.80 -8.84 -8.46
N ARG A 120 -10.85 -9.58 -7.36
CA ARG A 120 -10.21 -9.23 -6.10
C ARG A 120 -8.81 -9.84 -6.07
N ILE A 121 -7.84 -9.01 -5.68
CA ILE A 121 -6.45 -9.37 -5.51
C ILE A 121 -6.12 -9.20 -4.04
N THR A 122 -5.48 -10.21 -3.44
CA THR A 122 -4.96 -10.15 -2.08
C THR A 122 -3.48 -10.48 -2.12
N ALA A 123 -2.65 -9.57 -1.60
CA ALA A 123 -1.20 -9.75 -1.52
C ALA A 123 -0.77 -9.81 -0.05
N ARG A 124 -0.01 -10.85 0.30
CA ARG A 124 0.55 -11.05 1.64
C ARG A 124 2.05 -11.13 1.54
N CYS A 125 2.74 -10.25 2.28
CA CYS A 125 4.19 -10.21 2.38
C CYS A 125 4.64 -10.49 3.81
N LYS A 126 5.78 -11.19 3.96
CA LYS A 126 6.35 -11.55 5.26
C LYS A 126 7.87 -11.52 5.23
N LEU A 127 8.46 -11.09 6.34
CA LEU A 127 9.90 -11.20 6.62
C LEU A 127 10.17 -11.23 8.13
N SER A 128 11.42 -11.49 8.50
CA SER A 128 11.98 -11.13 9.81
C SER A 128 12.88 -9.91 9.61
N GLY A 129 12.53 -8.78 10.23
CA GLY A 129 13.25 -7.53 9.98
C GLY A 129 12.92 -6.39 10.94
N GLN A 130 13.57 -5.25 10.71
CA GLN A 130 13.52 -4.05 11.56
C GLN A 130 12.40 -3.08 11.14
N THR A 131 11.82 -3.26 9.94
CA THR A 131 10.75 -2.42 9.41
C THR A 131 9.59 -3.26 8.89
N GLY A 132 8.43 -2.63 8.69
CA GLY A 132 7.23 -3.27 8.17
C GLY A 132 7.31 -3.58 6.67
N VAL A 133 6.35 -4.33 6.16
CA VAL A 133 6.24 -4.80 4.77
C VAL A 133 4.95 -4.35 4.11
N GLU A 134 4.35 -3.28 4.62
CA GLU A 134 3.10 -2.73 4.13
C GLU A 134 3.22 -2.28 2.67
N MET A 135 4.33 -1.61 2.33
CA MET A 135 4.55 -1.11 0.98
C MET A 135 4.79 -2.24 -0.02
N GLU A 136 5.45 -3.31 0.38
CA GLU A 136 5.64 -4.51 -0.44
C GLU A 136 4.30 -5.17 -0.79
N ALA A 137 3.39 -5.29 0.19
CA ALA A 137 2.06 -5.84 -0.03
C ALA A 137 1.21 -4.94 -0.93
N LEU A 138 1.21 -3.62 -0.69
CA LEU A 138 0.48 -2.64 -1.51
C LEU A 138 1.02 -2.60 -2.95
N THR A 139 2.35 -2.62 -3.13
CA THR A 139 2.98 -2.64 -4.45
C THR A 139 2.63 -3.92 -5.21
N ALA A 140 2.66 -5.07 -4.54
CA ALA A 140 2.28 -6.36 -5.12
C ALA A 140 0.84 -6.35 -5.63
N ALA A 141 -0.12 -5.90 -4.81
CA ALA A 141 -1.53 -5.82 -5.18
C ALA A 141 -1.76 -4.86 -6.35
N SER A 142 -1.11 -3.69 -6.32
CA SER A 142 -1.22 -2.66 -7.35
C SER A 142 -0.68 -3.13 -8.70
N VAL A 143 0.49 -3.75 -8.74
CA VAL A 143 1.11 -4.21 -9.99
C VAL A 143 0.38 -5.43 -10.55
N ALA A 144 -0.15 -6.32 -9.71
CA ALA A 144 -1.02 -7.40 -10.16
C ALA A 144 -2.28 -6.83 -10.84
N ALA A 145 -2.90 -5.79 -10.27
CA ALA A 145 -4.06 -5.11 -10.86
C ALA A 145 -3.73 -4.44 -12.20
N LEU A 146 -2.60 -3.72 -12.27
CA LEU A 146 -2.10 -3.12 -13.51
C LEU A 146 -1.84 -4.17 -14.60
N THR A 147 -1.36 -5.35 -14.19
CA THR A 147 -1.10 -6.46 -15.13
C THR A 147 -2.40 -7.02 -15.72
N ILE A 148 -3.46 -7.18 -14.91
CA ILE A 148 -4.79 -7.55 -15.41
C ILE A 148 -5.26 -6.51 -16.43
N TYR A 149 -5.16 -5.22 -16.08
CA TYR A 149 -5.54 -4.13 -16.98
C TYR A 149 -4.77 -4.21 -18.30
N ASP A 150 -3.45 -4.32 -18.26
CA ASP A 150 -2.62 -4.39 -19.46
C ASP A 150 -2.98 -5.60 -20.36
N MET A 151 -3.19 -6.75 -19.76
CA MET A 151 -3.55 -7.95 -20.51
C MET A 151 -4.93 -7.84 -21.17
N CYS A 152 -5.91 -7.23 -20.50
CA CYS A 152 -7.30 -7.20 -20.95
C CYS A 152 -7.72 -5.91 -21.67
N LYS A 153 -6.90 -4.85 -21.66
CA LYS A 153 -7.25 -3.54 -22.27
C LYS A 153 -7.65 -3.57 -23.74
N ALA A 154 -7.22 -4.59 -24.49
CA ALA A 154 -7.60 -4.73 -25.92
C ALA A 154 -9.10 -5.05 -26.07
N VAL A 155 -9.69 -5.74 -25.09
CA VAL A 155 -11.11 -6.13 -25.09
C VAL A 155 -11.96 -5.25 -24.18
N ASP A 156 -11.37 -4.67 -23.12
CA ASP A 156 -12.08 -3.83 -22.16
C ASP A 156 -11.19 -2.69 -21.65
N ARG A 157 -11.30 -1.50 -22.25
CA ARG A 157 -10.54 -0.31 -21.84
C ARG A 157 -11.17 0.43 -20.66
N GLY A 158 -12.42 0.12 -20.35
CA GLY A 158 -13.20 0.76 -19.28
C GLY A 158 -12.93 0.19 -17.89
N MET A 159 -12.02 -0.77 -17.75
CA MET A 159 -11.68 -1.33 -16.45
C MET A 159 -11.16 -0.27 -15.48
N THR A 160 -11.55 -0.39 -14.22
CA THR A 160 -11.06 0.47 -13.13
C THR A 160 -10.32 -0.34 -12.09
N ILE A 161 -9.19 0.21 -11.63
CA ILE A 161 -8.47 -0.31 -10.47
C ILE A 161 -8.93 0.49 -9.28
N GLU A 162 -9.47 -0.20 -8.28
CA GLU A 162 -10.08 0.44 -7.11
C GLU A 162 -9.73 -0.29 -5.81
N GLY A 163 -9.98 0.34 -4.67
CA GLY A 163 -9.89 -0.28 -3.36
C GLY A 163 -8.49 -0.75 -2.99
N VAL A 164 -7.42 -0.10 -3.52
CA VAL A 164 -6.04 -0.41 -3.09
C VAL A 164 -5.88 0.04 -1.65
N ARG A 165 -5.73 -0.91 -0.73
CA ARG A 165 -5.61 -0.62 0.69
C ARG A 165 -4.89 -1.71 1.47
N LEU A 166 -4.35 -1.32 2.62
CA LEU A 166 -3.87 -2.25 3.63
C LEU A 166 -5.06 -2.85 4.37
N LEU A 167 -5.07 -4.18 4.52
CA LEU A 167 -6.08 -4.90 5.31
C LEU A 167 -5.57 -5.24 6.70
N GLU A 168 -4.31 -5.64 6.78
CA GLU A 168 -3.72 -6.13 8.03
C GLU A 168 -2.23 -5.88 8.03
N LYS A 169 -1.70 -5.56 9.19
CA LYS A 169 -0.26 -5.61 9.47
C LYS A 169 0.01 -6.15 10.85
N VAL A 170 1.07 -6.93 10.97
CA VAL A 170 1.50 -7.54 12.23
C VAL A 170 2.97 -7.22 12.47
N GLY A 171 3.29 -6.93 13.72
CA GLY A 171 4.64 -6.71 14.24
C GLY A 171 5.07 -5.25 14.29
N GLY A 172 6.17 -5.01 15.02
CA GLY A 172 6.73 -3.70 15.28
C GLY A 172 6.08 -2.94 16.44
N LYS A 173 6.56 -1.71 16.68
CA LYS A 173 6.11 -0.87 17.80
C LYS A 173 4.62 -0.48 17.72
N SER A 174 4.06 -0.39 16.51
CA SER A 174 2.65 -0.03 16.28
C SER A 174 1.68 -1.22 16.41
N GLY A 175 2.19 -2.42 16.76
CA GLY A 175 1.36 -3.58 17.05
C GLY A 175 0.62 -4.16 15.84
N HIS A 176 -0.60 -4.62 16.07
CA HIS A 176 -1.49 -5.21 15.08
C HIS A 176 -2.49 -4.16 14.58
N PHE A 177 -2.65 -4.06 13.28
CA PHE A 177 -3.65 -3.24 12.59
C PHE A 177 -4.53 -4.14 11.72
N ILE A 178 -5.84 -3.93 11.77
CA ILE A 178 -6.88 -4.56 10.94
C ILE A 178 -7.79 -3.48 10.37
#